data_3e5d651091ff3f8aa851292414e33f7f
#
_entry.id   3e5d651091ff3f8aa851292414e33f7f
#
_cell.length_a   1.000
_cell.length_b   1.000
_cell.length_c   1.000
_cell.angle_alpha   90.00
_cell.angle_beta   90.00
_cell.angle_gamma   90.00
#
_symmetry.space_group_name_H-M   'P 1'
#
loop_
_entity.id
_entity.type
_entity.pdbx_description
1 polymer ?
#
loop_
_entity_poly.entity_id
_entity_poly.type
_entity_poly.pdbx_seq_one_letter_code
_entity_poly.pdbx_strand_id
1 'polypeptide(L)'
;KSMGQNFLTAAWVPQQIAAESGITAADGALEIGPGVGCLTAELAKTAGRVTAVELDERLRGVLGETLADFDNVSVVFADALKADLPAICAETLGERPWKVCANLPYNVTTPLITAFLEAGCFESVTVMIQKEVAQRLCAAPGTGEYGAFSVLVQWYAEPKLLFDVPPHCFVPQPKVTSAVVRMDRRAAPPASVDDEKLFFRTVRAAFAQRRKTLSNALRSAFSELDRAAIESAMEETGLPPAVRGETLSIAQFAALSNALLRKFDK
;
A
#
# COMPACT_ATOMS: atom_id res chain seq x y z
N LYS A 1 -20.08 -1.29 17.62
CA LYS A 1 -19.91 -0.64 16.30
C LYS A 1 -19.43 -1.72 15.36
N SER A 2 -20.10 -1.93 14.23
CA SER A 2 -19.65 -2.87 13.20
C SER A 2 -18.26 -2.43 12.71
N MET A 3 -17.31 -3.35 12.65
CA MET A 3 -15.94 -3.09 12.17
C MET A 3 -15.88 -2.87 10.64
N GLY A 4 -17.01 -2.59 9.98
CA GLY A 4 -17.08 -2.35 8.54
C GLY A 4 -16.74 -3.58 7.69
N GLN A 5 -16.91 -4.78 8.22
CA GLN A 5 -16.61 -6.02 7.53
C GLN A 5 -17.64 -6.29 6.42
N ASN A 6 -17.15 -6.55 5.22
CA ASN A 6 -17.91 -7.05 4.08
C ASN A 6 -17.36 -8.44 3.74
N PHE A 7 -18.13 -9.48 4.00
CA PHE A 7 -17.70 -10.86 3.76
C PHE A 7 -17.91 -11.24 2.30
N LEU A 8 -16.93 -11.89 1.69
CA LEU A 8 -17.02 -12.42 0.35
C LEU A 8 -18.00 -13.60 0.31
N THR A 9 -18.92 -13.56 -0.66
CA THR A 9 -19.90 -14.63 -0.91
C THR A 9 -19.70 -15.29 -2.27
N ALA A 10 -18.99 -14.65 -3.18
CA ALA A 10 -18.70 -15.18 -4.51
C ALA A 10 -17.37 -15.95 -4.48
N ALA A 11 -17.44 -17.28 -4.61
CA ALA A 11 -16.28 -18.17 -4.49
C ALA A 11 -15.16 -17.91 -5.50
N TRP A 12 -15.49 -17.39 -6.70
CA TRP A 12 -14.49 -17.07 -7.71
C TRP A 12 -13.53 -15.97 -7.29
N VAL A 13 -13.96 -15.04 -6.40
CA VAL A 13 -13.13 -13.89 -6.01
C VAL A 13 -11.89 -14.31 -5.23
N PRO A 14 -11.97 -15.04 -4.11
CA PRO A 14 -10.78 -15.48 -3.39
C PRO A 14 -9.90 -16.42 -4.24
N GLN A 15 -10.49 -17.25 -5.10
CA GLN A 15 -9.77 -18.12 -6.03
C GLN A 15 -8.93 -17.30 -7.02
N GLN A 16 -9.52 -16.27 -7.63
CA GLN A 16 -8.82 -15.42 -8.57
C GLN A 16 -7.77 -14.54 -7.88
N ILE A 17 -8.05 -14.01 -6.68
CA ILE A 17 -7.06 -13.26 -5.89
C ILE A 17 -5.83 -14.16 -5.62
N ALA A 18 -6.03 -15.37 -5.14
CA ALA A 18 -4.94 -16.30 -4.85
C ALA A 18 -4.13 -16.64 -6.12
N ALA A 19 -4.81 -16.93 -7.24
CA ALA A 19 -4.17 -17.23 -8.53
C ALA A 19 -3.32 -16.05 -9.07
N GLU A 20 -3.86 -14.82 -9.01
CA GLU A 20 -3.19 -13.61 -9.52
C GLU A 20 -2.12 -13.06 -8.56
N SER A 21 -2.10 -13.52 -7.29
CA SER A 21 -1.12 -13.06 -6.29
C SER A 21 0.31 -13.48 -6.62
N GLY A 22 0.48 -14.53 -7.44
CA GLY A 22 1.78 -15.13 -7.73
C GLY A 22 2.42 -15.82 -6.52
N ILE A 23 1.62 -16.19 -5.53
CA ILE A 23 2.05 -17.01 -4.38
C ILE A 23 2.18 -18.47 -4.80
N THR A 24 3.25 -19.12 -4.39
CA THR A 24 3.60 -20.51 -4.70
C THR A 24 3.91 -21.30 -3.43
N ALA A 25 4.12 -22.59 -3.54
CA ALA A 25 4.52 -23.45 -2.42
C ALA A 25 5.89 -23.08 -1.79
N ALA A 26 6.70 -22.29 -2.49
CA ALA A 26 7.96 -21.76 -1.93
C ALA A 26 7.73 -20.57 -1.00
N ASP A 27 6.59 -19.89 -1.11
CA ASP A 27 6.32 -18.62 -0.43
C ASP A 27 5.59 -18.79 0.90
N GLY A 28 5.75 -17.81 1.77
CA GLY A 28 4.89 -17.57 2.93
C GLY A 28 3.90 -16.44 2.62
N ALA A 29 2.61 -16.68 2.85
CA ALA A 29 1.54 -15.71 2.65
C ALA A 29 1.13 -15.07 3.98
N LEU A 30 1.13 -13.74 4.05
CA LEU A 30 0.52 -12.98 5.13
C LEU A 30 -0.83 -12.44 4.67
N GLU A 31 -1.90 -12.80 5.39
CA GLU A 31 -3.23 -12.25 5.21
C GLU A 31 -3.63 -11.40 6.42
N ILE A 32 -4.21 -10.21 6.16
CA ILE A 32 -4.78 -9.35 7.19
C ILE A 32 -6.29 -9.33 7.07
N GLY A 33 -6.98 -9.66 8.16
CA GLY A 33 -8.44 -9.71 8.23
C GLY A 33 -9.03 -10.89 7.45
N PRO A 34 -8.69 -12.13 7.80
CA PRO A 34 -9.22 -13.33 7.12
C PRO A 34 -10.74 -13.44 7.16
N GLY A 35 -11.39 -12.75 8.10
CA GLY A 35 -12.83 -12.83 8.28
C GLY A 35 -13.25 -14.27 8.61
N VAL A 36 -14.02 -14.89 7.72
CA VAL A 36 -14.43 -16.31 7.88
C VAL A 36 -13.48 -17.29 7.19
N GLY A 37 -12.33 -16.83 6.67
CA GLY A 37 -11.28 -17.70 6.14
C GLY A 37 -11.39 -18.06 4.65
N CYS A 38 -12.27 -17.41 3.89
CA CYS A 38 -12.46 -17.74 2.46
C CYS A 38 -11.19 -17.57 1.61
N LEU A 39 -10.47 -16.45 1.78
CA LEU A 39 -9.22 -16.23 1.05
C LEU A 39 -8.08 -17.04 1.68
N THR A 40 -8.05 -17.17 3.01
CA THR A 40 -7.07 -18.00 3.72
C THR A 40 -7.04 -19.44 3.19
N ALA A 41 -8.23 -20.03 3.00
CA ALA A 41 -8.36 -21.39 2.47
C ALA A 41 -7.81 -21.52 1.03
N GLU A 42 -8.03 -20.52 0.16
CA GLU A 42 -7.46 -20.55 -1.18
C GLU A 42 -5.93 -20.34 -1.17
N LEU A 43 -5.42 -19.46 -0.30
CA LEU A 43 -3.98 -19.28 -0.11
C LEU A 43 -3.32 -20.55 0.43
N ALA A 44 -3.97 -21.24 1.36
CA ALA A 44 -3.45 -22.48 1.96
C ALA A 44 -3.25 -23.61 0.93
N LYS A 45 -4.01 -23.61 -0.16
CA LYS A 45 -3.86 -24.60 -1.25
C LYS A 45 -2.62 -24.37 -2.10
N THR A 46 -2.07 -23.14 -2.11
CA THR A 46 -0.98 -22.73 -3.01
C THR A 46 0.29 -22.34 -2.28
N ALA A 47 0.18 -21.67 -1.13
CA ALA A 47 1.31 -21.22 -0.34
C ALA A 47 1.96 -22.36 0.46
N GLY A 48 3.26 -22.27 0.69
CA GLY A 48 3.96 -23.19 1.59
C GLY A 48 3.52 -23.03 3.04
N ARG A 49 3.27 -21.80 3.49
CA ARG A 49 2.66 -21.46 4.78
C ARG A 49 1.80 -20.20 4.65
N VAL A 50 0.76 -20.10 5.46
CA VAL A 50 -0.12 -18.94 5.56
C VAL A 50 -0.18 -18.48 7.02
N THR A 51 -0.01 -17.18 7.20
CA THR A 51 -0.30 -16.52 8.49
C THR A 51 -1.44 -15.54 8.29
N ALA A 52 -2.54 -15.76 9.01
CA ALA A 52 -3.70 -14.87 9.01
C ALA A 52 -3.73 -14.07 10.32
N VAL A 53 -3.73 -12.74 10.21
CA VAL A 53 -3.82 -11.85 11.38
C VAL A 53 -5.22 -11.26 11.47
N GLU A 54 -5.95 -11.59 12.55
CA GLU A 54 -7.33 -11.17 12.76
C GLU A 54 -7.46 -10.30 14.03
N LEU A 55 -8.21 -9.22 13.92
CA LEU A 55 -8.47 -8.31 15.05
C LEU A 55 -9.65 -8.80 15.92
N ASP A 56 -10.66 -9.45 15.29
CA ASP A 56 -11.88 -9.84 15.95
C ASP A 56 -11.78 -11.24 16.55
N GLU A 57 -11.53 -11.33 17.83
CA GLU A 57 -11.43 -12.61 18.55
C GLU A 57 -12.71 -13.45 18.51
N ARG A 58 -13.88 -12.87 18.19
CA ARG A 58 -15.14 -13.60 18.06
C ARG A 58 -15.12 -14.56 16.87
N LEU A 59 -14.24 -14.34 15.89
CA LEU A 59 -14.06 -15.21 14.73
C LEU A 59 -13.20 -16.45 15.01
N ARG A 60 -12.62 -16.58 16.21
CA ARG A 60 -11.72 -17.69 16.57
C ARG A 60 -12.34 -19.07 16.34
N GLY A 61 -13.60 -19.26 16.77
CA GLY A 61 -14.30 -20.54 16.56
C GLY A 61 -14.56 -20.82 15.09
N VAL A 62 -15.04 -19.82 14.35
CA VAL A 62 -15.33 -19.94 12.91
C VAL A 62 -14.06 -20.25 12.12
N LEU A 63 -12.96 -19.53 12.38
CA LEU A 63 -11.68 -19.79 11.72
C LEU A 63 -11.12 -21.16 12.06
N GLY A 64 -11.27 -21.62 13.32
CA GLY A 64 -10.89 -22.96 13.74
C GLY A 64 -11.62 -24.06 12.98
N GLU A 65 -12.91 -23.88 12.68
CA GLU A 65 -13.72 -24.81 11.88
C GLU A 65 -13.39 -24.73 10.39
N THR A 66 -13.37 -23.51 9.82
CA THR A 66 -13.18 -23.28 8.37
C THR A 66 -11.79 -23.73 7.91
N LEU A 67 -10.78 -23.58 8.76
CA LEU A 67 -9.38 -23.86 8.43
C LEU A 67 -8.87 -25.19 9.02
N ALA A 68 -9.74 -26.02 9.61
CA ALA A 68 -9.36 -27.25 10.29
C ALA A 68 -8.59 -28.27 9.40
N ASP A 69 -8.86 -28.25 8.09
CA ASP A 69 -8.24 -29.18 7.13
C ASP A 69 -6.87 -28.69 6.62
N PHE A 70 -6.39 -27.51 7.06
CA PHE A 70 -5.13 -26.93 6.61
C PHE A 70 -4.08 -26.91 7.74
N ASP A 71 -3.07 -27.74 7.64
CA ASP A 71 -1.95 -27.84 8.59
C ASP A 71 -0.87 -26.77 8.38
N ASN A 72 -0.91 -26.06 7.25
CA ASN A 72 0.02 -24.99 6.88
C ASN A 72 -0.49 -23.58 7.24
N VAL A 73 -1.59 -23.44 7.98
CA VAL A 73 -2.18 -22.16 8.37
C VAL A 73 -1.97 -21.86 9.84
N SER A 74 -1.50 -20.66 10.14
CA SER A 74 -1.42 -20.09 11.49
C SER A 74 -2.32 -18.87 11.61
N VAL A 75 -3.21 -18.83 12.61
CA VAL A 75 -4.06 -17.68 12.91
C VAL A 75 -3.54 -16.96 14.14
N VAL A 76 -3.20 -15.66 13.99
CA VAL A 76 -2.73 -14.78 15.05
C VAL A 76 -3.78 -13.71 15.32
N PHE A 77 -4.23 -13.58 16.57
CA PHE A 77 -5.19 -12.55 16.95
C PHE A 77 -4.45 -11.30 17.44
N ALA A 78 -4.42 -10.27 16.61
CA ALA A 78 -3.73 -9.01 16.89
C ALA A 78 -4.29 -7.85 16.05
N ASP A 79 -4.00 -6.62 16.50
CA ASP A 79 -4.19 -5.42 15.69
C ASP A 79 -3.00 -5.26 14.73
N ALA A 80 -3.21 -5.49 13.44
CA ALA A 80 -2.18 -5.45 12.42
C ALA A 80 -1.48 -4.08 12.28
N LEU A 81 -2.12 -2.98 12.71
CA LEU A 81 -1.51 -1.65 12.73
C LEU A 81 -0.56 -1.42 13.93
N LYS A 82 -0.59 -2.31 14.92
CA LYS A 82 0.23 -2.20 16.14
C LYS A 82 1.21 -3.35 16.30
N ALA A 83 0.92 -4.47 15.65
CA ALA A 83 1.74 -5.66 15.72
C ALA A 83 3.03 -5.50 14.91
N ASP A 84 4.09 -6.15 15.36
CA ASP A 84 5.31 -6.33 14.57
C ASP A 84 5.08 -7.46 13.54
N LEU A 85 4.54 -7.09 12.37
CA LEU A 85 4.23 -8.05 11.31
C LEU A 85 5.47 -8.82 10.82
N PRO A 86 6.64 -8.19 10.62
CA PRO A 86 7.87 -8.92 10.32
C PRO A 86 8.23 -9.97 11.36
N ALA A 87 8.12 -9.68 12.66
CA ALA A 87 8.40 -10.66 13.72
C ALA A 87 7.40 -11.83 13.69
N ILE A 88 6.11 -11.55 13.50
CA ILE A 88 5.06 -12.58 13.33
C ILE A 88 5.38 -13.47 12.13
N CYS A 89 5.75 -12.86 10.98
CA CYS A 89 6.09 -13.62 9.77
C CYS A 89 7.34 -14.50 9.99
N ALA A 90 8.37 -13.99 10.65
CA ALA A 90 9.57 -14.77 10.96
C ALA A 90 9.26 -16.01 11.82
N GLU A 91 8.39 -15.86 12.82
CA GLU A 91 7.97 -16.94 13.71
C GLU A 91 7.11 -17.98 12.98
N THR A 92 6.15 -17.54 12.18
CA THR A 92 5.09 -18.41 11.65
C THR A 92 5.33 -18.89 10.22
N LEU A 93 5.95 -18.05 9.36
CA LEU A 93 6.24 -18.38 7.97
C LEU A 93 7.66 -18.95 7.78
N GLY A 94 8.61 -18.61 8.66
CA GLY A 94 10.00 -19.06 8.60
C GLY A 94 10.81 -18.38 7.48
N GLU A 95 11.97 -18.98 7.16
CA GLU A 95 12.93 -18.47 6.15
C GLU A 95 12.46 -18.80 4.72
N ARG A 96 11.51 -18.06 4.21
CA ARG A 96 11.02 -18.13 2.83
C ARG A 96 10.62 -16.75 2.35
N PRO A 97 10.47 -16.53 1.03
CA PRO A 97 9.93 -15.26 0.53
C PRO A 97 8.54 -14.98 1.12
N TRP A 98 8.32 -13.77 1.62
CA TRP A 98 7.04 -13.38 2.18
C TRP A 98 6.27 -12.50 1.21
N LYS A 99 4.99 -12.81 1.04
CA LYS A 99 4.06 -12.05 0.20
C LYS A 99 2.80 -11.74 1.01
N VAL A 100 2.28 -10.54 0.84
CA VAL A 100 0.98 -10.16 1.42
C VAL A 100 -0.12 -10.45 0.41
N CYS A 101 -1.21 -11.07 0.87
CA CYS A 101 -2.42 -11.25 0.08
C CYS A 101 -3.65 -11.09 0.97
N ALA A 102 -4.47 -10.04 0.77
CA ALA A 102 -5.54 -9.71 1.70
C ALA A 102 -6.73 -8.98 1.07
N ASN A 103 -7.92 -9.19 1.63
CA ASN A 103 -9.08 -8.33 1.45
C ASN A 103 -9.10 -7.28 2.56
N LEU A 104 -8.51 -6.10 2.33
CA LEU A 104 -8.32 -5.11 3.38
C LEU A 104 -9.61 -4.36 3.75
N PRO A 105 -9.87 -4.15 5.06
CA PRO A 105 -10.91 -3.22 5.49
C PRO A 105 -10.64 -1.81 4.96
N TYR A 106 -11.66 -1.16 4.38
CA TYR A 106 -11.48 0.11 3.65
C TYR A 106 -10.95 1.26 4.51
N ASN A 107 -11.30 1.28 5.79
CA ASN A 107 -10.88 2.33 6.72
C ASN A 107 -9.41 2.28 7.14
N VAL A 108 -8.73 1.15 6.93
CA VAL A 108 -7.33 0.95 7.31
C VAL A 108 -6.41 0.62 6.11
N THR A 109 -6.95 0.68 4.89
CA THR A 109 -6.23 0.36 3.66
C THR A 109 -4.91 1.12 3.51
N THR A 110 -4.96 2.47 3.59
CA THR A 110 -3.77 3.31 3.39
C THR A 110 -2.68 3.04 4.43
N PRO A 111 -2.96 3.04 5.75
CA PRO A 111 -1.92 2.77 6.74
C PRO A 111 -1.34 1.35 6.63
N LEU A 112 -2.15 0.33 6.29
CA LEU A 112 -1.64 -1.04 6.13
C LEU A 112 -0.72 -1.17 4.91
N ILE A 113 -1.13 -0.66 3.74
CA ILE A 113 -0.27 -0.69 2.54
C ILE A 113 1.04 0.06 2.80
N THR A 114 0.99 1.23 3.44
CA THR A 114 2.19 1.97 3.82
C THR A 114 3.10 1.12 4.72
N ALA A 115 2.55 0.49 5.75
CA ALA A 115 3.32 -0.36 6.66
C ALA A 115 3.96 -1.58 5.95
N PHE A 116 3.25 -2.23 5.03
CA PHE A 116 3.82 -3.35 4.26
C PHE A 116 5.00 -2.92 3.38
N LEU A 117 4.87 -1.78 2.71
CA LEU A 117 5.91 -1.28 1.81
C LEU A 117 7.15 -0.78 2.58
N GLU A 118 6.93 -0.05 3.68
CA GLU A 118 8.02 0.48 4.52
C GLU A 118 8.73 -0.62 5.31
N ALA A 119 8.05 -1.72 5.69
CA ALA A 119 8.67 -2.87 6.35
C ALA A 119 9.80 -3.50 5.54
N GLY A 120 9.70 -3.43 4.22
CA GLY A 120 10.79 -3.80 3.34
C GLY A 120 11.07 -5.30 3.20
N CYS A 121 10.28 -6.17 3.83
CA CYS A 121 10.48 -7.61 3.86
C CYS A 121 9.53 -8.41 2.95
N PHE A 122 8.51 -7.78 2.39
CA PHE A 122 7.55 -8.43 1.50
C PHE A 122 7.95 -8.26 0.03
N GLU A 123 8.01 -9.34 -0.74
CA GLU A 123 8.34 -9.32 -2.17
C GLU A 123 7.18 -8.75 -3.01
N SER A 124 5.94 -9.01 -2.60
CA SER A 124 4.76 -8.44 -3.24
C SER A 124 3.62 -8.25 -2.24
N VAL A 125 2.73 -7.31 -2.59
CA VAL A 125 1.51 -7.02 -1.84
C VAL A 125 0.34 -7.06 -2.81
N THR A 126 -0.53 -8.08 -2.70
CA THR A 126 -1.75 -8.22 -3.49
C THR A 126 -2.94 -7.96 -2.58
N VAL A 127 -3.70 -6.91 -2.87
CA VAL A 127 -4.81 -6.53 -2.00
C VAL A 127 -6.06 -6.19 -2.78
N MET A 128 -7.21 -6.56 -2.21
CA MET A 128 -8.51 -6.08 -2.64
C MET A 128 -8.90 -4.87 -1.80
N ILE A 129 -9.21 -3.76 -2.47
CA ILE A 129 -9.48 -2.45 -1.87
C ILE A 129 -10.58 -1.73 -2.68
N GLN A 130 -11.04 -0.55 -2.24
CA GLN A 130 -11.94 0.27 -3.03
C GLN A 130 -11.30 0.63 -4.37
N LYS A 131 -12.07 0.55 -5.48
CA LYS A 131 -11.58 0.81 -6.84
C LYS A 131 -10.94 2.19 -6.99
N GLU A 132 -11.50 3.22 -6.38
CA GLU A 132 -10.92 4.58 -6.40
C GLU A 132 -9.51 4.60 -5.77
N VAL A 133 -9.32 3.87 -4.67
CA VAL A 133 -7.99 3.78 -4.03
C VAL A 133 -7.03 3.00 -4.93
N ALA A 134 -7.46 1.88 -5.52
CA ALA A 134 -6.64 1.10 -6.46
C ALA A 134 -6.20 1.92 -7.67
N GLN A 135 -7.10 2.72 -8.25
CA GLN A 135 -6.79 3.63 -9.35
C GLN A 135 -5.76 4.69 -8.94
N ARG A 136 -5.89 5.22 -7.71
CA ARG A 136 -4.93 6.18 -7.16
C ARG A 136 -3.53 5.60 -7.02
N LEU A 137 -3.38 4.33 -6.60
CA LEU A 137 -2.06 3.67 -6.53
C LEU A 137 -1.36 3.59 -7.89
N CYS A 138 -2.13 3.33 -8.95
CA CYS A 138 -1.65 3.15 -10.32
C CYS A 138 -1.60 4.46 -11.14
N ALA A 139 -2.01 5.61 -10.54
CA ALA A 139 -2.16 6.87 -11.25
C ALA A 139 -0.82 7.43 -11.75
N ALA A 140 -0.81 7.96 -12.97
CA ALA A 140 0.34 8.64 -13.55
C ALA A 140 0.35 10.15 -13.22
N PRO A 141 1.52 10.81 -13.21
CA PRO A 141 1.62 12.25 -13.08
C PRO A 141 0.70 13.00 -14.06
N GLY A 142 0.04 14.05 -13.58
CA GLY A 142 -0.89 14.86 -14.38
C GLY A 142 -2.32 14.35 -14.44
N THR A 143 -2.61 13.18 -13.86
CA THR A 143 -3.99 12.67 -13.75
C THR A 143 -4.69 13.15 -12.47
N GLY A 144 -6.03 13.13 -12.44
CA GLY A 144 -6.82 13.59 -11.29
C GLY A 144 -6.60 12.76 -10.04
N GLU A 145 -6.32 11.46 -10.19
CA GLU A 145 -6.13 10.48 -9.12
C GLU A 145 -4.71 10.52 -8.54
N TYR A 146 -3.73 11.08 -9.27
CA TYR A 146 -2.34 11.13 -8.83
C TYR A 146 -2.18 11.97 -7.56
N GLY A 147 -1.48 11.42 -6.58
CA GLY A 147 -1.31 12.03 -5.27
C GLY A 147 -0.10 11.52 -4.50
N ALA A 148 0.08 12.02 -3.28
CA ALA A 148 1.20 11.61 -2.42
C ALA A 148 1.24 10.09 -2.19
N PHE A 149 0.07 9.44 -2.12
CA PHE A 149 0.00 7.99 -1.95
C PHE A 149 0.39 7.24 -3.22
N SER A 150 0.11 7.78 -4.42
CA SER A 150 0.63 7.24 -5.68
C SER A 150 2.16 7.25 -5.72
N VAL A 151 2.76 8.37 -5.31
CA VAL A 151 4.22 8.52 -5.24
C VAL A 151 4.81 7.55 -4.23
N LEU A 152 4.24 7.44 -3.02
CA LEU A 152 4.73 6.52 -1.99
C LEU A 152 4.73 5.08 -2.49
N VAL A 153 3.60 4.61 -3.04
CA VAL A 153 3.50 3.23 -3.53
C VAL A 153 4.47 2.97 -4.67
N GLN A 154 4.52 3.88 -5.65
CA GLN A 154 5.38 3.74 -6.83
C GLN A 154 6.88 3.94 -6.52
N TRP A 155 7.21 4.51 -5.37
CA TRP A 155 8.57 4.57 -4.85
C TRP A 155 9.08 3.19 -4.44
N TYR A 156 8.26 2.42 -3.70
CA TYR A 156 8.63 1.12 -3.17
C TYR A 156 8.29 -0.06 -4.08
N ALA A 157 7.26 0.08 -4.92
CA ALA A 157 6.71 -1.04 -5.70
C ALA A 157 6.19 -0.61 -7.08
N GLU A 158 5.88 -1.60 -7.91
CA GLU A 158 5.20 -1.45 -9.20
C GLU A 158 3.74 -1.87 -9.07
N PRO A 159 2.79 -0.94 -8.91
CA PRO A 159 1.39 -1.29 -8.78
C PRO A 159 0.77 -1.66 -10.13
N LYS A 160 -0.01 -2.74 -10.15
CA LYS A 160 -0.78 -3.21 -11.30
C LYS A 160 -2.20 -3.52 -10.88
N LEU A 161 -3.18 -2.85 -11.50
CA LEU A 161 -4.59 -3.18 -11.36
C LEU A 161 -4.84 -4.52 -12.07
N LEU A 162 -5.41 -5.49 -11.35
CA LEU A 162 -5.66 -6.82 -11.88
C LEU A 162 -7.09 -6.95 -12.40
N PHE A 163 -8.08 -6.83 -11.52
CA PHE A 163 -9.51 -6.93 -11.89
C PHE A 163 -10.42 -6.23 -10.89
N ASP A 164 -11.64 -5.94 -11.33
CA ASP A 164 -12.69 -5.34 -10.52
C ASP A 164 -13.54 -6.40 -9.83
N VAL A 165 -14.04 -6.09 -8.62
CA VAL A 165 -14.96 -6.94 -7.85
C VAL A 165 -16.23 -6.16 -7.54
N PRO A 166 -17.37 -6.54 -8.15
CA PRO A 166 -18.64 -5.84 -7.98
C PRO A 166 -19.21 -5.98 -6.55
N PRO A 167 -20.03 -5.01 -6.08
CA PRO A 167 -20.61 -5.03 -4.75
C PRO A 167 -21.43 -6.28 -4.42
N HIS A 168 -22.09 -6.90 -5.39
CA HIS A 168 -22.92 -8.09 -5.16
C HIS A 168 -22.11 -9.34 -4.76
N CYS A 169 -20.78 -9.29 -4.85
CA CYS A 169 -19.89 -10.35 -4.35
C CYS A 169 -19.72 -10.34 -2.83
N PHE A 170 -20.36 -9.41 -2.11
CA PHE A 170 -20.19 -9.23 -0.66
C PHE A 170 -21.52 -9.22 0.09
N VAL A 171 -21.45 -9.62 1.37
CA VAL A 171 -22.55 -9.44 2.36
C VAL A 171 -21.95 -8.85 3.65
N PRO A 172 -22.45 -7.69 4.12
CA PRO A 172 -23.34 -6.76 3.40
C PRO A 172 -22.66 -6.17 2.16
N GLN A 173 -23.45 -5.75 1.17
CA GLN A 173 -22.90 -5.16 -0.06
C GLN A 173 -22.30 -3.78 0.24
N PRO A 174 -21.05 -3.52 -0.15
CA PRO A 174 -20.47 -2.18 -0.09
C PRO A 174 -21.15 -1.26 -1.11
N LYS A 175 -21.05 0.06 -0.86
CA LYS A 175 -21.63 1.06 -1.77
C LYS A 175 -20.81 1.31 -3.04
N VAL A 176 -19.59 0.77 -3.08
CA VAL A 176 -18.61 1.01 -4.15
C VAL A 176 -18.04 -0.30 -4.66
N THR A 177 -17.62 -0.31 -5.92
CA THR A 177 -16.86 -1.41 -6.51
C THR A 177 -15.49 -1.52 -5.84
N SER A 178 -15.04 -2.74 -5.59
CA SER A 178 -13.67 -3.05 -5.20
C SER A 178 -12.80 -3.35 -6.41
N ALA A 179 -11.50 -3.30 -6.24
CA ALA A 179 -10.55 -3.77 -7.23
C ALA A 179 -9.39 -4.48 -6.54
N VAL A 180 -8.82 -5.45 -7.23
CA VAL A 180 -7.59 -6.13 -6.79
C VAL A 180 -6.41 -5.48 -7.46
N VAL A 181 -5.42 -5.11 -6.67
CA VAL A 181 -4.16 -4.53 -7.12
C VAL A 181 -3.00 -5.35 -6.56
N ARG A 182 -2.01 -5.61 -7.41
CA ARG A 182 -0.74 -6.21 -7.02
C ARG A 182 0.36 -5.17 -7.12
N MET A 183 1.22 -5.12 -6.13
CA MET A 183 2.35 -4.24 -5.99
C MET A 183 3.60 -5.10 -5.83
N ASP A 184 4.36 -5.29 -6.89
CA ASP A 184 5.62 -6.02 -6.86
C ASP A 184 6.72 -5.08 -6.37
N ARG A 185 7.47 -5.50 -5.34
CA ARG A 185 8.52 -4.69 -4.73
C ARG A 185 9.63 -4.38 -5.73
N ARG A 186 10.07 -3.14 -5.76
CA ARG A 186 11.25 -2.74 -6.54
C ARG A 186 12.54 -3.19 -5.86
N ALA A 187 13.51 -3.62 -6.64
CA ALA A 187 14.86 -3.91 -6.15
C ALA A 187 15.59 -2.63 -5.66
N ALA A 188 15.25 -1.48 -6.24
CA ALA A 188 15.74 -0.17 -5.84
C ALA A 188 14.69 0.90 -6.14
N PRO A 189 14.70 2.03 -5.42
CA PRO A 189 13.85 3.17 -5.73
C PRO A 189 14.06 3.67 -7.18
N PRO A 190 13.02 4.24 -7.84
CA PRO A 190 13.10 4.67 -9.24
C PRO A 190 13.95 5.92 -9.47
N ALA A 191 14.43 6.56 -8.41
CA ALA A 191 15.30 7.72 -8.45
C ALA A 191 16.21 7.76 -7.20
N SER A 192 17.35 8.44 -7.29
CA SER A 192 18.26 8.65 -6.16
C SER A 192 17.86 9.88 -5.36
N VAL A 193 17.82 9.75 -4.04
CA VAL A 193 17.63 10.85 -3.09
C VAL A 193 18.69 10.80 -2.00
N ASP A 194 19.14 11.98 -1.55
CA ASP A 194 20.14 12.11 -0.51
C ASP A 194 19.50 11.99 0.90
N ASP A 195 18.20 12.32 1.02
CA ASP A 195 17.39 12.18 2.23
C ASP A 195 15.96 11.75 1.87
N GLU A 196 15.61 10.49 2.18
CA GLU A 196 14.28 9.94 1.90
C GLU A 196 13.18 10.59 2.75
N LYS A 197 13.47 11.02 3.96
CA LYS A 197 12.50 11.73 4.82
C LYS A 197 12.15 13.09 4.23
N LEU A 198 13.15 13.81 3.74
CA LEU A 198 12.96 15.09 3.05
C LEU A 198 12.21 14.89 1.74
N PHE A 199 12.51 13.83 0.98
CA PHE A 199 11.77 13.48 -0.23
C PHE A 199 10.28 13.31 0.06
N PHE A 200 9.90 12.48 1.01
CA PHE A 200 8.48 12.31 1.36
C PHE A 200 7.86 13.55 2.00
N ARG A 201 8.62 14.37 2.71
CA ARG A 201 8.16 15.68 3.20
C ARG A 201 7.84 16.60 2.01
N THR A 202 8.70 16.64 0.99
CA THR A 202 8.51 17.43 -0.24
C THR A 202 7.27 16.97 -1.00
N VAL A 203 7.11 15.66 -1.18
CA VAL A 203 5.91 15.07 -1.82
C VAL A 203 4.65 15.46 -1.05
N ARG A 204 4.59 15.23 0.25
CA ARG A 204 3.42 15.59 1.07
C ARG A 204 3.10 17.09 1.01
N ALA A 205 4.11 17.94 1.04
CA ALA A 205 3.95 19.38 0.91
C ALA A 205 3.31 19.77 -0.43
N ALA A 206 3.80 19.20 -1.53
CA ALA A 206 3.31 19.47 -2.88
C ALA A 206 1.82 19.12 -3.05
N PHE A 207 1.34 18.05 -2.40
CA PHE A 207 -0.05 17.60 -2.49
C PHE A 207 -0.97 18.19 -1.40
N ALA A 208 -0.45 18.84 -0.37
CA ALA A 208 -1.25 19.43 0.70
C ALA A 208 -2.16 20.57 0.19
N GLN A 209 -1.78 21.26 -0.89
CA GLN A 209 -2.51 22.38 -1.47
C GLN A 209 -2.65 22.25 -2.99
N ARG A 210 -3.38 21.23 -3.48
CA ARG A 210 -3.49 20.88 -4.91
C ARG A 210 -3.81 22.06 -5.85
N ARG A 211 -4.59 23.05 -5.40
CA ARG A 211 -4.97 24.23 -6.22
C ARG A 211 -3.90 25.32 -6.26
N LYS A 212 -2.82 25.22 -5.49
CA LYS A 212 -1.72 26.20 -5.46
C LYS A 212 -0.57 25.76 -6.35
N THR A 213 0.27 26.72 -6.74
CA THR A 213 1.56 26.40 -7.37
C THR A 213 2.47 25.65 -6.40
N LEU A 214 3.40 24.87 -6.93
CA LEU A 214 4.35 24.10 -6.12
C LEU A 214 5.14 25.00 -5.17
N SER A 215 5.65 26.16 -5.64
CA SER A 215 6.36 27.11 -4.78
C SER A 215 5.52 27.54 -3.57
N ASN A 216 4.25 27.86 -3.76
CA ASN A 216 3.37 28.25 -2.66
C ASN A 216 3.07 27.08 -1.69
N ALA A 217 2.92 25.86 -2.20
CA ALA A 217 2.70 24.67 -1.39
C ALA A 217 3.93 24.36 -0.53
N LEU A 218 5.13 24.43 -1.12
CA LEU A 218 6.39 24.21 -0.42
C LEU A 218 6.64 25.26 0.67
N ARG A 219 6.41 26.53 0.38
CA ARG A 219 6.57 27.62 1.39
C ARG A 219 5.72 27.41 2.64
N SER A 220 4.53 26.83 2.48
CA SER A 220 3.66 26.52 3.63
C SER A 220 4.20 25.38 4.51
N ALA A 221 5.01 24.50 3.96
CA ALA A 221 5.52 23.29 4.64
C ALA A 221 6.98 23.40 5.08
N PHE A 222 7.75 24.30 4.48
CA PHE A 222 9.16 24.55 4.73
C PHE A 222 9.35 25.96 5.25
N SER A 223 8.92 26.22 6.49
CA SER A 223 9.06 27.51 7.15
C SER A 223 10.52 27.93 7.40
N GLU A 224 11.42 26.95 7.36
CA GLU A 224 12.86 27.10 7.54
C GLU A 224 13.56 27.69 6.29
N LEU A 225 12.91 27.62 5.13
CA LEU A 225 13.43 28.14 3.87
C LEU A 225 12.67 29.39 3.45
N ASP A 226 13.39 30.40 2.99
CA ASP A 226 12.78 31.57 2.40
C ASP A 226 12.26 31.30 0.96
N ARG A 227 11.53 32.25 0.43
CA ARG A 227 10.98 32.12 -0.93
C ARG A 227 12.06 31.98 -2.00
N ALA A 228 13.15 32.72 -1.86
CA ALA A 228 14.22 32.74 -2.84
C ALA A 228 14.95 31.38 -2.91
N ALA A 229 15.17 30.74 -1.75
CA ALA A 229 15.77 29.42 -1.67
C ALA A 229 14.90 28.34 -2.37
N ILE A 230 13.57 28.35 -2.14
CA ILE A 230 12.65 27.41 -2.79
C ILE A 230 12.60 27.64 -4.29
N GLU A 231 12.46 28.90 -4.76
CA GLU A 231 12.43 29.24 -6.19
C GLU A 231 13.76 28.89 -6.88
N SER A 232 14.91 29.12 -6.20
CA SER A 232 16.22 28.69 -6.69
C SER A 232 16.33 27.18 -6.83
N ALA A 233 15.83 26.38 -5.85
CA ALA A 233 15.82 24.92 -5.95
C ALA A 233 14.94 24.43 -7.12
N MET A 234 13.81 25.07 -7.37
CA MET A 234 12.94 24.76 -8.51
C MET A 234 13.63 25.10 -9.85
N GLU A 235 14.31 26.24 -9.94
CA GLU A 235 15.06 26.64 -11.14
C GLU A 235 16.22 25.70 -11.44
N GLU A 236 16.99 25.29 -10.43
CA GLU A 236 18.08 24.31 -10.54
C GLU A 236 17.60 22.97 -11.13
N THR A 237 16.33 22.63 -10.91
CA THR A 237 15.71 21.38 -11.39
C THR A 237 14.89 21.56 -12.68
N GLY A 238 14.92 22.75 -13.28
CA GLY A 238 14.21 23.06 -14.51
C GLY A 238 12.68 23.09 -14.36
N LEU A 239 12.16 23.27 -13.16
CA LEU A 239 10.73 23.30 -12.89
C LEU A 239 10.17 24.71 -13.15
N PRO A 240 9.09 24.83 -13.97
CA PRO A 240 8.46 26.13 -14.23
C PRO A 240 7.88 26.77 -12.94
N PRO A 241 7.91 28.10 -12.78
CA PRO A 241 7.38 28.77 -11.58
C PRO A 241 5.91 28.49 -11.29
N ALA A 242 5.10 28.25 -12.35
CA ALA A 242 3.66 27.99 -12.24
C ALA A 242 3.30 26.50 -12.09
N VAL A 243 4.29 25.60 -12.05
CA VAL A 243 4.07 24.16 -11.97
C VAL A 243 3.29 23.79 -10.70
N ARG A 244 2.47 22.74 -10.80
CA ARG A 244 1.76 22.14 -9.66
C ARG A 244 2.35 20.78 -9.32
N GLY A 245 2.33 20.40 -8.03
CA GLY A 245 2.88 19.14 -7.57
C GLY A 245 2.29 17.90 -8.25
N GLU A 246 1.01 17.95 -8.62
CA GLU A 246 0.33 16.83 -9.28
C GLU A 246 0.88 16.49 -10.68
N THR A 247 1.69 17.35 -11.29
CA THR A 247 2.29 17.10 -12.60
C THR A 247 3.70 16.54 -12.54
N LEU A 248 4.33 16.49 -11.35
CA LEU A 248 5.70 16.06 -11.20
C LEU A 248 5.81 14.52 -11.19
N SER A 249 6.77 14.01 -11.97
CA SER A 249 7.22 12.62 -11.86
C SER A 249 8.00 12.38 -10.56
N ILE A 250 8.19 11.12 -10.18
CA ILE A 250 9.01 10.74 -9.03
C ILE A 250 10.45 11.24 -9.19
N ALA A 251 11.02 11.15 -10.38
CA ALA A 251 12.36 11.66 -10.66
C ALA A 251 12.47 13.19 -10.46
N GLN A 252 11.45 13.95 -10.85
CA GLN A 252 11.41 15.39 -10.62
C GLN A 252 11.26 15.72 -9.12
N PHE A 253 10.44 14.96 -8.37
CA PHE A 253 10.38 15.10 -6.91
C PHE A 253 11.72 14.79 -6.25
N ALA A 254 12.44 13.76 -6.69
CA ALA A 254 13.75 13.39 -6.18
C ALA A 254 14.78 14.50 -6.43
N ALA A 255 14.86 14.99 -7.67
CA ALA A 255 15.76 16.10 -8.02
C ALA A 255 15.46 17.36 -7.20
N LEU A 256 14.18 17.71 -7.05
CA LEU A 256 13.75 18.86 -6.25
C LEU A 256 14.10 18.67 -4.76
N SER A 257 13.88 17.48 -4.19
CA SER A 257 14.22 17.19 -2.80
C SER A 257 15.72 17.37 -2.55
N ASN A 258 16.58 16.82 -3.44
CA ASN A 258 18.02 17.00 -3.34
C ASN A 258 18.46 18.46 -3.48
N ALA A 259 17.80 19.25 -4.36
CA ALA A 259 18.05 20.67 -4.48
C ALA A 259 17.63 21.46 -3.21
N LEU A 260 16.48 21.10 -2.62
CA LEU A 260 16.03 21.68 -1.35
C LEU A 260 17.00 21.36 -0.19
N LEU A 261 17.50 20.11 -0.11
CA LEU A 261 18.45 19.71 0.94
C LEU A 261 19.66 20.67 0.98
N ARG A 262 20.22 20.98 -0.19
CA ARG A 262 21.36 21.92 -0.30
C ARG A 262 21.05 23.37 0.12
N LYS A 263 19.78 23.72 0.33
CA LYS A 263 19.38 25.06 0.82
C LYS A 263 19.30 25.13 2.34
N PHE A 264 19.20 23.99 3.04
CA PHE A 264 19.24 23.95 4.50
C PHE A 264 20.66 24.14 5.05
N ASP A 265 21.71 23.84 4.26
CA ASP A 265 23.10 23.92 4.66
C ASP A 265 23.70 25.35 4.44
N LYS A 266 22.88 26.31 4.05
CA LYS A 266 23.28 27.72 3.82
C LYS A 266 22.66 28.64 4.84
#